data_5c1d45408c82ee005f615b5b9f427b4c
#
_entry.id   5c1d45408c82ee005f615b5b9f427b4c
#
_cell.length_a   1.000
_cell.length_b   1.000
_cell.length_c   1.000
_cell.angle_alpha   90.00
_cell.angle_beta   90.00
_cell.angle_gamma   90.00
#
_symmetry.space_group_name_H-M   'P 1'
#
loop_
_entity.id
_entity.type
_entity.pdbx_description
1 polymer ?
#
loop_
_entity_poly.entity_id
_entity_poly.type
_entity_poly.pdbx_seq_one_letter_code
_entity_poly.pdbx_strand_id
1 'polypeptide(L)'
;MNIYKAFLITTIGGLLFTAAWPTYGFFPLVFLGLIPFLYVNEFYKEKNIFLVFFVGFFIWNITSTYWLSYATIFGYLFACTVNSFMMTIVFYLFRKVKIKTNEKLGFIFLITIWICYEKLHLVWDFSWPWLIFGNVFSESTWIIQWYEYTGIFGGTLWVLVTNILLFKIYSNYLKGVPSKRLIYTLISILIIPSIISFGIYKTFEEDGEIKNISIVQPNVDPYSEKYSITNNDNLNYLKNIIEENKIKNSLIIFPETFFSEGVQINSYYYNELSNKIRDLNSKHKNEILSGIELYEVLYDSTELKEFSNKIGDNRWINIYNSAIYFSDKTDYYHKSKLVVGVEKMPYRNILEPILGQVLLDFGGLSLTRGFQKRRHAFKSSNYNISPIICYESIYGEYLTDYVKDGGKVLAIITNDAWWDYTEGHRQHFSYAKLRAIETRKNVIRSANTGISGIIDSKGDEIIKTEYNQETILSGNYKENDIITFYVKYGDYIYRIALFFVIIIFSYYLSLKLSPRK
;
A
#
# COMPACT_ATOMS: atom_id res chain seq x y z
N MET A 1 -29.55 -25.15 -7.48
CA MET A 1 -28.60 -24.52 -8.44
C MET A 1 -27.54 -25.54 -8.79
N ASN A 2 -27.20 -25.74 -10.08
CA ASN A 2 -26.12 -26.64 -10.49
C ASN A 2 -24.75 -25.94 -10.34
N ILE A 3 -23.67 -26.72 -10.39
CA ILE A 3 -22.29 -26.24 -10.16
C ILE A 3 -21.84 -25.22 -11.21
N TYR A 4 -22.13 -25.42 -12.48
CA TYR A 4 -21.74 -24.53 -13.56
C TYR A 4 -22.36 -23.13 -13.41
N LYS A 5 -23.66 -23.09 -13.00
CA LYS A 5 -24.34 -21.84 -12.69
C LYS A 5 -23.72 -21.15 -11.47
N ALA A 6 -23.28 -21.92 -10.47
CA ALA A 6 -22.62 -21.37 -9.28
C ALA A 6 -21.26 -20.73 -9.64
N PHE A 7 -20.45 -21.42 -10.47
CA PHE A 7 -19.19 -20.87 -10.98
C PHE A 7 -19.41 -19.59 -11.80
N LEU A 8 -20.36 -19.62 -12.74
CA LEU A 8 -20.68 -18.45 -13.54
C LEU A 8 -21.03 -17.24 -12.67
N ILE A 9 -21.88 -17.44 -11.66
CA ILE A 9 -22.32 -16.36 -10.78
C ILE A 9 -21.14 -15.79 -9.96
N THR A 10 -20.27 -16.62 -9.37
CA THR A 10 -19.11 -16.11 -8.62
C THR A 10 -18.06 -15.47 -9.53
N THR A 11 -17.89 -15.97 -10.77
CA THR A 11 -17.06 -15.32 -11.78
C THR A 11 -17.57 -13.90 -12.11
N ILE A 12 -18.89 -13.72 -12.27
CA ILE A 12 -19.49 -12.39 -12.45
C ILE A 12 -19.14 -11.49 -11.26
N GLY A 13 -19.20 -12.00 -10.03
CA GLY A 13 -18.79 -11.24 -8.84
C GLY A 13 -17.32 -10.80 -8.90
N GLY A 14 -16.42 -11.70 -9.28
CA GLY A 14 -14.99 -11.39 -9.48
C GLY A 14 -14.77 -10.32 -10.56
N LEU A 15 -15.45 -10.44 -11.69
CA LEU A 15 -15.37 -9.45 -12.79
C LEU A 15 -15.98 -8.08 -12.40
N LEU A 16 -17.03 -8.04 -11.58
CA LEU A 16 -17.57 -6.78 -11.05
C LEU A 16 -16.54 -6.07 -10.17
N PHE A 17 -15.81 -6.80 -9.33
CA PHE A 17 -14.71 -6.21 -8.56
C PHE A 17 -13.58 -5.70 -9.46
N THR A 18 -13.20 -6.44 -10.49
CA THR A 18 -12.20 -5.99 -11.46
C THR A 18 -12.64 -4.72 -12.17
N ALA A 19 -13.89 -4.69 -12.66
CA ALA A 19 -14.45 -3.52 -13.34
C ALA A 19 -14.65 -2.30 -12.41
N ALA A 20 -14.61 -2.50 -11.09
CA ALA A 20 -14.64 -1.43 -10.10
C ALA A 20 -13.23 -0.91 -9.76
N TRP A 21 -12.16 -1.69 -10.01
CA TRP A 21 -10.84 -1.43 -9.45
C TRP A 21 -10.15 -0.22 -10.13
N PRO A 22 -9.45 0.65 -9.37
CA PRO A 22 -8.74 1.77 -9.96
C PRO A 22 -7.59 1.25 -10.87
N THR A 23 -7.17 1.98 -11.89
CA THR A 23 -7.46 3.41 -12.17
C THR A 23 -8.52 3.61 -13.24
N TYR A 24 -8.86 2.61 -14.02
CA TYR A 24 -9.88 2.70 -15.08
C TYR A 24 -11.26 2.21 -14.66
N GLY A 25 -11.36 1.62 -13.46
CA GLY A 25 -12.60 1.03 -13.00
C GLY A 25 -13.69 2.04 -12.63
N PHE A 26 -14.92 1.60 -12.73
CA PHE A 26 -16.08 2.34 -12.27
C PHE A 26 -16.42 1.92 -10.83
N PHE A 27 -15.88 2.64 -9.84
CA PHE A 27 -15.93 2.27 -8.41
C PHE A 27 -17.34 1.85 -7.90
N PRO A 28 -18.50 2.39 -8.36
CA PRO A 28 -19.79 1.96 -7.86
C PRO A 28 -20.08 0.46 -8.03
N LEU A 29 -19.43 -0.21 -8.97
CA LEU A 29 -19.56 -1.66 -9.16
C LEU A 29 -19.06 -2.47 -7.97
N VAL A 30 -18.17 -1.92 -7.12
CA VAL A 30 -17.70 -2.58 -5.89
C VAL A 30 -18.84 -2.88 -4.93
N PHE A 31 -19.88 -2.07 -4.93
CA PHE A 31 -21.09 -2.28 -4.12
C PHE A 31 -21.96 -3.45 -4.60
N LEU A 32 -21.65 -4.02 -5.77
CA LEU A 32 -22.37 -5.15 -6.35
C LEU A 32 -21.56 -6.46 -6.32
N GLY A 33 -20.25 -6.38 -6.19
CA GLY A 33 -19.34 -7.50 -6.40
C GLY A 33 -19.53 -8.67 -5.43
N LEU A 34 -19.92 -8.44 -4.16
CA LEU A 34 -20.19 -9.52 -3.19
C LEU A 34 -21.58 -10.14 -3.35
N ILE A 35 -22.54 -9.49 -4.00
CA ILE A 35 -23.90 -10.00 -4.15
C ILE A 35 -23.93 -11.39 -4.79
N PRO A 36 -23.20 -11.67 -5.89
CA PRO A 36 -23.11 -13.00 -6.47
C PRO A 36 -22.60 -14.08 -5.49
N PHE A 37 -21.58 -13.75 -4.69
CA PHE A 37 -21.04 -14.68 -3.68
C PHE A 37 -22.06 -14.95 -2.56
N LEU A 38 -22.75 -13.92 -2.09
CA LEU A 38 -23.81 -14.05 -1.08
C LEU A 38 -24.99 -14.86 -1.61
N TYR A 39 -25.35 -14.65 -2.89
CA TYR A 39 -26.38 -15.44 -3.56
C TYR A 39 -26.02 -16.92 -3.65
N VAL A 40 -24.79 -17.23 -4.09
CA VAL A 40 -24.30 -18.63 -4.12
C VAL A 40 -24.27 -19.20 -2.71
N ASN A 41 -23.84 -18.46 -1.71
CA ASN A 41 -23.84 -18.89 -0.30
C ASN A 41 -25.24 -19.27 0.19
N GLU A 42 -26.28 -18.60 -0.25
CA GLU A 42 -27.67 -18.86 0.16
C GLU A 42 -28.29 -20.05 -0.59
N PHE A 43 -28.09 -20.10 -1.91
CA PHE A 43 -28.84 -21.02 -2.80
C PHE A 43 -28.05 -22.23 -3.29
N TYR A 44 -26.73 -22.33 -3.05
CA TYR A 44 -25.93 -23.48 -3.39
C TYR A 44 -25.57 -24.30 -2.14
N LYS A 45 -25.99 -25.58 -2.10
CA LYS A 45 -25.90 -26.41 -0.88
C LYS A 45 -24.87 -27.54 -0.97
N GLU A 46 -24.20 -27.68 -2.12
CA GLU A 46 -23.26 -28.77 -2.37
C GLU A 46 -21.93 -28.61 -1.62
N LYS A 47 -21.20 -29.73 -1.48
CA LYS A 47 -19.96 -29.80 -0.71
C LYS A 47 -18.81 -28.98 -1.33
N ASN A 48 -18.82 -28.80 -2.64
CA ASN A 48 -17.77 -28.12 -3.41
C ASN A 48 -17.91 -26.59 -3.46
N ILE A 49 -18.73 -26.00 -2.58
CA ILE A 49 -18.91 -24.54 -2.48
C ILE A 49 -17.60 -23.78 -2.24
N PHE A 50 -16.63 -24.40 -1.55
CA PHE A 50 -15.31 -23.80 -1.35
C PHE A 50 -14.63 -23.51 -2.69
N LEU A 51 -14.61 -24.49 -3.59
CA LEU A 51 -14.03 -24.32 -4.92
C LEU A 51 -14.77 -23.25 -5.74
N VAL A 52 -16.10 -23.16 -5.59
CA VAL A 52 -16.91 -22.13 -6.29
C VAL A 52 -16.53 -20.73 -5.82
N PHE A 53 -16.34 -20.50 -4.52
CA PHE A 53 -15.86 -19.22 -4.02
C PHE A 53 -14.43 -18.92 -4.47
N PHE A 54 -13.55 -19.94 -4.42
CA PHE A 54 -12.17 -19.79 -4.84
C PHE A 54 -12.07 -19.29 -6.29
N VAL A 55 -12.81 -19.88 -7.21
CA VAL A 55 -12.78 -19.47 -8.62
C VAL A 55 -13.20 -17.99 -8.77
N GLY A 56 -14.26 -17.56 -8.11
CA GLY A 56 -14.71 -16.17 -8.17
C GLY A 56 -13.66 -15.18 -7.64
N PHE A 57 -13.06 -15.46 -6.49
CA PHE A 57 -11.99 -14.62 -5.94
C PHE A 57 -10.71 -14.72 -6.76
N PHE A 58 -10.39 -15.88 -7.32
CA PHE A 58 -9.23 -16.04 -8.19
C PHE A 58 -9.36 -15.20 -9.47
N ILE A 59 -10.53 -15.19 -10.10
CA ILE A 59 -10.79 -14.30 -11.25
C ILE A 59 -10.56 -12.83 -10.87
N TRP A 60 -11.08 -12.37 -9.72
CA TRP A 60 -10.81 -11.01 -9.27
C TRP A 60 -9.31 -10.73 -9.11
N ASN A 61 -8.59 -11.60 -8.42
CA ASN A 61 -7.15 -11.43 -8.18
C ASN A 61 -6.36 -11.37 -9.49
N ILE A 62 -6.49 -12.36 -10.37
CA ILE A 62 -5.69 -12.41 -11.60
C ILE A 62 -5.98 -11.25 -12.55
N THR A 63 -7.21 -10.78 -12.61
CA THR A 63 -7.57 -9.71 -13.55
C THR A 63 -7.24 -8.31 -13.00
N SER A 64 -7.28 -8.10 -11.68
CA SER A 64 -6.97 -6.81 -11.07
C SER A 64 -5.48 -6.56 -10.81
N THR A 65 -4.67 -7.63 -10.77
CA THR A 65 -3.23 -7.55 -10.47
C THR A 65 -2.35 -8.20 -11.53
N TYR A 66 -2.85 -8.30 -12.78
CA TYR A 66 -2.14 -8.91 -13.92
C TYR A 66 -0.77 -8.26 -14.17
N TRP A 67 -0.63 -6.99 -13.86
CA TRP A 67 0.60 -6.22 -14.00
C TRP A 67 1.78 -6.81 -13.21
N LEU A 68 1.53 -7.56 -12.13
CA LEU A 68 2.61 -8.23 -11.39
C LEU A 68 3.32 -9.30 -12.24
N SER A 69 2.66 -9.86 -13.26
CA SER A 69 3.27 -10.84 -14.18
C SER A 69 4.46 -10.27 -14.95
N TYR A 70 4.55 -8.95 -15.14
CA TYR A 70 5.68 -8.27 -15.76
C TYR A 70 6.93 -8.29 -14.89
N ALA A 71 6.76 -8.23 -13.56
CA ALA A 71 7.87 -8.39 -12.64
C ALA A 71 8.24 -9.87 -12.44
N THR A 72 7.25 -10.75 -12.23
CA THR A 72 7.45 -12.18 -12.04
C THR A 72 6.15 -12.97 -12.22
N ILE A 73 6.13 -13.90 -13.17
CA ILE A 73 4.96 -14.76 -13.43
C ILE A 73 4.67 -15.67 -12.24
N PHE A 74 5.71 -16.25 -11.63
CA PHE A 74 5.55 -17.13 -10.47
C PHE A 74 5.00 -16.37 -9.26
N GLY A 75 5.61 -15.23 -8.93
CA GLY A 75 5.14 -14.37 -7.83
C GLY A 75 3.69 -13.92 -8.01
N TYR A 76 3.30 -13.59 -9.24
CA TYR A 76 1.93 -13.24 -9.60
C TYR A 76 0.94 -14.39 -9.33
N LEU A 77 1.21 -15.59 -9.87
CA LEU A 77 0.33 -16.75 -9.67
C LEU A 77 0.27 -17.17 -8.21
N PHE A 78 1.41 -17.12 -7.51
CA PHE A 78 1.47 -17.41 -6.07
C PHE A 78 0.63 -16.44 -5.26
N ALA A 79 0.82 -15.13 -5.44
CA ALA A 79 0.07 -14.09 -4.74
C ALA A 79 -1.43 -14.20 -5.00
N CYS A 80 -1.84 -14.35 -6.28
CA CYS A 80 -3.25 -14.51 -6.66
C CYS A 80 -3.88 -15.76 -6.03
N THR A 81 -3.15 -16.89 -6.03
CA THR A 81 -3.65 -18.16 -5.47
C THR A 81 -3.80 -18.08 -3.95
N VAL A 82 -2.76 -17.63 -3.25
CA VAL A 82 -2.78 -17.53 -1.78
C VAL A 82 -3.84 -16.53 -1.32
N ASN A 83 -3.91 -15.36 -1.93
CA ASN A 83 -4.89 -14.35 -1.57
C ASN A 83 -6.33 -14.84 -1.79
N SER A 84 -6.60 -15.47 -2.95
CA SER A 84 -7.92 -16.04 -3.25
C SER A 84 -8.31 -17.16 -2.30
N PHE A 85 -7.34 -17.99 -1.91
CA PHE A 85 -7.56 -19.05 -0.93
C PHE A 85 -7.92 -18.46 0.45
N MET A 86 -7.25 -17.41 0.89
CA MET A 86 -7.55 -16.72 2.14
C MET A 86 -8.93 -16.07 2.13
N MET A 87 -9.29 -15.35 1.05
CA MET A 87 -10.64 -14.81 0.85
C MET A 87 -11.70 -15.89 0.92
N THR A 88 -11.42 -17.05 0.32
CA THR A 88 -12.31 -18.21 0.34
C THR A 88 -12.48 -18.77 1.75
N ILE A 89 -11.41 -18.86 2.53
CA ILE A 89 -11.48 -19.27 3.95
C ILE A 89 -12.39 -18.33 4.73
N VAL A 90 -12.21 -17.02 4.58
CA VAL A 90 -13.02 -15.98 5.24
C VAL A 90 -14.51 -16.20 4.92
N PHE A 91 -14.83 -16.37 3.63
CA PHE A 91 -16.20 -16.56 3.18
C PHE A 91 -16.80 -17.90 3.61
N TYR A 92 -15.98 -18.95 3.66
CA TYR A 92 -16.38 -20.28 4.15
C TYR A 92 -16.64 -20.27 5.67
N LEU A 93 -15.81 -19.57 6.44
CA LEU A 93 -16.03 -19.39 7.89
C LEU A 93 -17.31 -18.60 8.15
N PHE A 94 -17.55 -17.50 7.41
CA PHE A 94 -18.80 -16.77 7.45
C PHE A 94 -20.01 -17.70 7.26
N ARG A 95 -19.97 -18.56 6.22
CA ARG A 95 -21.03 -19.54 5.97
C ARG A 95 -21.25 -20.45 7.18
N LYS A 96 -20.19 -21.01 7.77
CA LYS A 96 -20.28 -21.91 8.92
C LYS A 96 -20.88 -21.21 10.14
N VAL A 97 -20.45 -20.00 10.43
CA VAL A 97 -20.97 -19.18 11.53
C VAL A 97 -22.44 -18.85 11.29
N LYS A 98 -22.82 -18.38 10.10
CA LYS A 98 -24.21 -18.04 9.75
C LYS A 98 -25.15 -19.23 9.92
N ILE A 99 -24.77 -20.44 9.47
CA ILE A 99 -25.59 -21.66 9.57
C ILE A 99 -25.78 -22.10 11.02
N LYS A 100 -24.75 -21.98 11.85
CA LYS A 100 -24.78 -22.49 13.23
C LYS A 100 -25.38 -21.50 14.22
N THR A 101 -25.31 -20.19 13.92
CA THR A 101 -25.87 -19.13 14.77
C THR A 101 -27.18 -18.58 14.18
N ASN A 102 -27.11 -17.44 13.52
CA ASN A 102 -28.24 -16.83 12.81
C ASN A 102 -27.72 -15.86 11.72
N GLU A 103 -28.65 -15.36 10.90
CA GLU A 103 -28.31 -14.47 9.79
C GLU A 103 -27.62 -13.17 10.25
N LYS A 104 -28.12 -12.55 11.34
CA LYS A 104 -27.58 -11.27 11.84
C LYS A 104 -26.14 -11.42 12.32
N LEU A 105 -25.86 -12.42 13.16
CA LEU A 105 -24.51 -12.70 13.65
C LEU A 105 -23.58 -13.12 12.51
N GLY A 106 -24.10 -13.89 11.53
CA GLY A 106 -23.33 -14.26 10.35
C GLY A 106 -22.85 -13.06 9.56
N PHE A 107 -23.70 -12.07 9.29
CA PHE A 107 -23.29 -10.86 8.55
C PHE A 107 -22.35 -9.96 9.35
N ILE A 108 -22.58 -9.79 10.66
CA ILE A 108 -21.62 -9.07 11.52
C ILE A 108 -20.26 -9.78 11.48
N PHE A 109 -20.25 -11.11 11.55
CA PHE A 109 -19.01 -11.89 11.45
C PHE A 109 -18.33 -11.72 10.08
N LEU A 110 -19.07 -11.70 8.97
CA LEU A 110 -18.50 -11.46 7.64
C LEU A 110 -17.79 -10.10 7.58
N ILE A 111 -18.44 -9.03 8.03
CA ILE A 111 -17.85 -7.69 8.05
C ILE A 111 -16.57 -7.68 8.87
N THR A 112 -16.63 -8.20 10.08
CA THR A 112 -15.51 -8.10 11.03
C THR A 112 -14.34 -9.00 10.66
N ILE A 113 -14.58 -10.23 10.22
CA ILE A 113 -13.50 -11.14 9.80
C ILE A 113 -12.85 -10.68 8.49
N TRP A 114 -13.60 -10.04 7.58
CA TRP A 114 -13.04 -9.49 6.35
C TRP A 114 -12.07 -8.34 6.65
N ILE A 115 -12.45 -7.42 7.53
CA ILE A 115 -11.56 -6.33 7.99
C ILE A 115 -10.31 -6.90 8.67
N CYS A 116 -10.44 -7.94 9.49
CA CYS A 116 -9.29 -8.62 10.09
C CYS A 116 -8.38 -9.29 9.06
N TYR A 117 -8.96 -9.88 8.03
CA TYR A 117 -8.22 -10.46 6.91
C TYR A 117 -7.45 -9.39 6.13
N GLU A 118 -8.06 -8.25 5.79
CA GLU A 118 -7.36 -7.15 5.13
C GLU A 118 -6.23 -6.58 6.00
N LYS A 119 -6.45 -6.44 7.32
CA LYS A 119 -5.38 -6.02 8.25
C LYS A 119 -4.23 -7.03 8.30
N LEU A 120 -4.50 -8.32 8.23
CA LEU A 120 -3.45 -9.34 8.19
C LEU A 120 -2.48 -9.07 7.02
N HIS A 121 -2.98 -8.70 5.84
CA HIS A 121 -2.17 -8.35 4.69
C HIS A 121 -1.30 -7.09 4.86
N LEU A 122 -1.54 -6.29 5.90
CA LEU A 122 -0.71 -5.13 6.24
C LEU A 122 0.39 -5.44 7.27
N VAL A 123 0.37 -6.62 7.90
CA VAL A 123 1.26 -6.89 9.05
C VAL A 123 2.06 -8.20 8.96
N TRP A 124 1.65 -9.18 8.17
CA TRP A 124 2.35 -10.46 8.07
C TRP A 124 3.44 -10.47 7.00
N ASP A 125 4.28 -11.51 6.99
CA ASP A 125 5.45 -11.58 6.08
C ASP A 125 5.07 -11.73 4.60
N PHE A 126 3.90 -12.31 4.26
CA PHE A 126 3.35 -12.35 2.90
C PHE A 126 2.37 -11.19 2.65
N SER A 127 2.73 -9.97 3.04
CA SER A 127 1.86 -8.80 2.91
C SER A 127 1.40 -8.58 1.46
N TRP A 128 0.09 -8.31 1.28
CA TRP A 128 -0.53 -8.12 -0.02
C TRP A 128 -1.63 -7.04 0.04
N PRO A 129 -1.30 -5.76 0.19
CA PRO A 129 -2.26 -4.68 0.45
C PRO A 129 -3.01 -4.16 -0.78
N TRP A 130 -2.78 -4.72 -1.96
CA TRP A 130 -3.29 -4.16 -3.22
C TRP A 130 -4.81 -4.22 -3.36
N LEU A 131 -5.46 -5.29 -2.84
CA LEU A 131 -6.89 -5.55 -3.01
C LEU A 131 -7.73 -5.29 -1.74
N ILE A 132 -7.33 -4.32 -0.90
CA ILE A 132 -8.15 -3.83 0.21
C ILE A 132 -9.31 -3.01 -0.35
N PHE A 133 -10.55 -3.33 0.03
CA PHE A 133 -11.73 -2.68 -0.54
C PHE A 133 -11.71 -1.15 -0.45
N GLY A 134 -11.18 -0.60 0.64
CA GLY A 134 -11.07 0.85 0.79
C GLY A 134 -10.18 1.54 -0.26
N ASN A 135 -9.28 0.80 -0.92
CA ASN A 135 -8.42 1.36 -1.95
C ASN A 135 -9.17 1.67 -3.26
N VAL A 136 -10.35 1.06 -3.47
CA VAL A 136 -11.14 1.23 -4.69
C VAL A 136 -11.53 2.69 -4.98
N PHE A 137 -11.56 3.53 -3.94
CA PHE A 137 -12.00 4.93 -4.04
C PHE A 137 -10.87 5.91 -4.33
N SER A 138 -9.63 5.44 -4.57
CA SER A 138 -8.45 6.30 -4.70
C SER A 138 -8.53 7.33 -5.82
N GLU A 139 -9.30 7.06 -6.89
CA GLU A 139 -9.55 8.02 -7.98
C GLU A 139 -10.78 8.92 -7.73
N SER A 140 -11.49 8.71 -6.63
CA SER A 140 -12.71 9.47 -6.29
C SER A 140 -12.55 10.15 -4.93
N THR A 141 -11.50 10.97 -4.79
CA THR A 141 -11.08 11.61 -3.55
C THR A 141 -12.17 12.42 -2.87
N TRP A 142 -13.02 13.10 -3.64
CA TRP A 142 -14.13 13.91 -3.15
C TRP A 142 -15.20 13.14 -2.36
N ILE A 143 -15.28 11.80 -2.51
CA ILE A 143 -16.29 10.96 -1.83
C ILE A 143 -15.77 10.32 -0.54
N ILE A 144 -14.45 10.41 -0.26
CA ILE A 144 -13.79 9.73 0.85
C ILE A 144 -13.03 10.66 1.80
N GLN A 145 -13.33 11.94 1.82
CA GLN A 145 -12.63 12.89 2.70
C GLN A 145 -12.68 12.50 4.18
N TRP A 146 -13.71 11.75 4.58
CA TRP A 146 -13.83 11.20 5.93
C TRP A 146 -12.80 10.09 6.27
N TYR A 147 -11.91 9.71 5.31
CA TYR A 147 -10.76 8.83 5.63
C TYR A 147 -9.80 9.48 6.62
N GLU A 148 -9.79 10.80 6.77
CA GLU A 148 -9.05 11.46 7.85
C GLU A 148 -9.48 11.01 9.26
N TYR A 149 -10.68 10.41 9.37
CA TYR A 149 -11.19 9.80 10.61
C TYR A 149 -11.01 8.28 10.64
N THR A 150 -11.23 7.60 9.54
CA THR A 150 -11.43 6.13 9.51
C THR A 150 -10.31 5.36 8.84
N GLY A 151 -9.47 6.02 8.04
CA GLY A 151 -8.58 5.36 7.10
C GLY A 151 -9.35 4.52 6.08
N ILE A 152 -8.63 3.70 5.32
CA ILE A 152 -9.21 2.82 4.29
C ILE A 152 -10.20 1.79 4.84
N PHE A 153 -10.10 1.39 6.12
CA PHE A 153 -11.04 0.42 6.70
C PHE A 153 -12.48 0.96 6.84
N GLY A 154 -12.65 2.29 6.87
CA GLY A 154 -13.96 2.89 6.72
C GLY A 154 -14.58 2.59 5.36
N GLY A 155 -13.78 2.68 4.29
CA GLY A 155 -14.19 2.32 2.93
C GLY A 155 -14.54 0.83 2.82
N THR A 156 -13.72 -0.04 3.39
CA THR A 156 -14.02 -1.48 3.46
C THR A 156 -15.34 -1.75 4.17
N LEU A 157 -15.57 -1.10 5.32
CA LEU A 157 -16.84 -1.23 6.05
C LEU A 157 -18.02 -0.76 5.19
N TRP A 158 -17.86 0.36 4.49
CA TRP A 158 -18.90 0.91 3.60
C TRP A 158 -19.25 -0.06 2.47
N VAL A 159 -18.25 -0.64 1.80
CA VAL A 159 -18.44 -1.64 0.74
C VAL A 159 -19.19 -2.87 1.26
N LEU A 160 -18.74 -3.44 2.39
CA LEU A 160 -19.32 -4.67 2.96
C LEU A 160 -20.77 -4.46 3.38
N VAL A 161 -21.07 -3.38 4.11
CA VAL A 161 -22.43 -3.08 4.58
C VAL A 161 -23.37 -2.84 3.40
N THR A 162 -22.92 -2.09 2.39
CA THR A 162 -23.73 -1.80 1.19
C THR A 162 -24.05 -3.09 0.41
N ASN A 163 -23.08 -3.95 0.16
CA ASN A 163 -23.29 -5.24 -0.50
C ASN A 163 -24.29 -6.13 0.27
N ILE A 164 -24.18 -6.20 1.60
CA ILE A 164 -25.09 -6.98 2.44
C ILE A 164 -26.52 -6.43 2.38
N LEU A 165 -26.70 -5.12 2.43
CA LEU A 165 -28.01 -4.50 2.33
C LEU A 165 -28.66 -4.72 0.97
N LEU A 166 -27.90 -4.54 -0.12
CA LEU A 166 -28.35 -4.81 -1.47
C LEU A 166 -28.76 -6.28 -1.64
N PHE A 167 -27.92 -7.21 -1.14
CA PHE A 167 -28.27 -8.63 -1.16
C PHE A 167 -29.54 -8.93 -0.36
N LYS A 168 -29.72 -8.33 0.82
CA LYS A 168 -30.95 -8.53 1.63
C LYS A 168 -32.19 -8.00 0.93
N ILE A 169 -32.10 -6.83 0.30
CA ILE A 169 -33.20 -6.26 -0.50
C ILE A 169 -33.57 -7.21 -1.63
N TYR A 170 -32.54 -7.70 -2.38
CA TYR A 170 -32.75 -8.65 -3.45
C TYR A 170 -33.32 -10.00 -2.98
N SER A 171 -32.82 -10.54 -1.87
CA SER A 171 -33.33 -11.78 -1.28
C SER A 171 -34.79 -11.64 -0.83
N ASN A 172 -35.15 -10.50 -0.23
CA ASN A 172 -36.52 -10.21 0.16
C ASN A 172 -37.46 -10.07 -1.05
N TYR A 173 -36.99 -9.41 -2.12
CA TYR A 173 -37.72 -9.30 -3.38
C TYR A 173 -38.08 -10.70 -3.93
N LEU A 174 -37.13 -11.62 -3.96
CA LEU A 174 -37.37 -13.02 -4.39
C LEU A 174 -38.39 -13.77 -3.51
N LYS A 175 -38.55 -13.35 -2.24
CA LYS A 175 -39.49 -13.94 -1.27
C LYS A 175 -40.81 -13.19 -1.19
N GLY A 176 -41.00 -12.13 -1.96
CA GLY A 176 -42.20 -11.27 -1.89
C GLY A 176 -42.30 -10.46 -0.60
N VAL A 177 -41.20 -10.22 0.13
CA VAL A 177 -41.18 -9.51 1.41
C VAL A 177 -40.89 -8.02 1.20
N PRO A 178 -41.68 -7.08 1.75
CA PRO A 178 -41.40 -5.67 1.63
C PRO A 178 -40.08 -5.25 2.26
N SER A 179 -39.32 -4.38 1.58
CA SER A 179 -37.98 -3.96 2.00
C SER A 179 -37.83 -2.44 2.21
N LYS A 180 -38.91 -1.70 2.40
CA LYS A 180 -38.87 -0.23 2.51
C LYS A 180 -37.82 0.27 3.52
N ARG A 181 -37.79 -0.29 4.72
CA ARG A 181 -36.78 0.10 5.74
C ARG A 181 -35.35 -0.14 5.29
N LEU A 182 -35.07 -1.29 4.65
CA LEU A 182 -33.73 -1.60 4.14
C LEU A 182 -33.33 -0.65 3.00
N ILE A 183 -34.28 -0.27 2.14
CA ILE A 183 -34.04 0.68 1.05
C ILE A 183 -33.70 2.06 1.62
N TYR A 184 -34.46 2.58 2.59
CA TYR A 184 -34.11 3.84 3.24
C TYR A 184 -32.75 3.79 3.93
N THR A 185 -32.43 2.69 4.62
CA THR A 185 -31.11 2.47 5.24
C THR A 185 -29.99 2.47 4.19
N LEU A 186 -30.19 1.78 3.06
CA LEU A 186 -29.23 1.75 1.96
C LEU A 186 -29.00 3.16 1.39
N ILE A 187 -30.08 3.89 1.09
CA ILE A 187 -29.99 5.26 0.59
C ILE A 187 -29.20 6.15 1.57
N SER A 188 -29.52 6.06 2.86
CA SER A 188 -28.81 6.83 3.90
C SER A 188 -27.31 6.48 3.96
N ILE A 189 -26.95 5.20 3.90
CA ILE A 189 -25.55 4.75 3.93
C ILE A 189 -24.77 5.18 2.67
N LEU A 190 -25.42 5.28 1.52
CA LEU A 190 -24.76 5.76 0.31
C LEU A 190 -24.67 7.29 0.29
N ILE A 191 -25.73 7.99 0.67
CA ILE A 191 -25.84 9.45 0.50
C ILE A 191 -25.12 10.21 1.63
N ILE A 192 -25.31 9.82 2.90
CA ILE A 192 -24.81 10.60 4.03
C ILE A 192 -23.27 10.69 4.04
N PRO A 193 -22.50 9.59 3.91
CA PRO A 193 -21.04 9.68 3.85
C PRO A 193 -20.57 10.50 2.64
N SER A 194 -21.25 10.39 1.49
CA SER A 194 -20.92 11.15 0.29
C SER A 194 -21.14 12.66 0.47
N ILE A 195 -22.25 13.06 1.08
CA ILE A 195 -22.55 14.48 1.38
C ILE A 195 -21.54 15.04 2.39
N ILE A 196 -21.26 14.29 3.47
CA ILE A 196 -20.26 14.69 4.48
C ILE A 196 -18.91 14.88 3.80
N SER A 197 -18.48 13.90 3.00
CA SER A 197 -17.22 13.96 2.28
C SER A 197 -17.15 15.17 1.34
N PHE A 198 -18.19 15.37 0.54
CA PHE A 198 -18.25 16.53 -0.37
C PHE A 198 -18.24 17.86 0.39
N GLY A 199 -18.91 17.93 1.53
CA GLY A 199 -18.88 19.09 2.42
C GLY A 199 -17.44 19.36 2.90
N ILE A 200 -16.76 18.37 3.45
CA ILE A 200 -15.35 18.47 3.88
C ILE A 200 -14.47 18.91 2.69
N TYR A 201 -14.62 18.26 1.54
CA TYR A 201 -13.82 18.57 0.33
C TYR A 201 -13.94 20.04 -0.11
N LYS A 202 -15.13 20.63 0.01
CA LYS A 202 -15.42 22.03 -0.37
C LYS A 202 -15.00 23.04 0.68
N THR A 203 -15.08 22.70 1.97
CA THR A 203 -14.82 23.64 3.07
C THR A 203 -13.43 23.51 3.67
N PHE A 204 -12.72 22.41 3.37
CA PHE A 204 -11.37 22.23 3.89
C PHE A 204 -10.42 23.20 3.15
N GLU A 205 -9.85 24.09 3.93
CA GLU A 205 -8.77 24.98 3.52
C GLU A 205 -7.48 24.52 4.18
N GLU A 206 -6.46 24.31 3.38
CA GLU A 206 -5.15 23.91 3.89
C GLU A 206 -4.38 25.14 4.32
N ASP A 207 -4.18 25.29 5.62
CA ASP A 207 -3.24 26.22 6.22
C ASP A 207 -1.85 25.62 6.21
N GLY A 208 -0.81 26.42 5.93
CA GLY A 208 0.55 25.92 5.96
C GLY A 208 1.54 26.80 5.23
N GLU A 209 2.82 26.58 5.49
CA GLU A 209 3.90 27.29 4.85
C GLU A 209 4.14 26.75 3.44
N ILE A 210 4.17 27.64 2.45
CA ILE A 210 4.47 27.27 1.05
C ILE A 210 5.97 27.03 0.91
N LYS A 211 6.33 25.85 0.39
CA LYS A 211 7.70 25.43 0.14
C LYS A 211 7.93 25.14 -1.34
N ASN A 212 9.11 25.48 -1.83
CA ASN A 212 9.55 25.16 -3.19
C ASN A 212 10.05 23.73 -3.27
N ILE A 213 9.76 23.04 -4.36
CA ILE A 213 10.18 21.67 -4.63
C ILE A 213 10.61 21.48 -6.07
N SER A 214 11.65 20.67 -6.28
CA SER A 214 12.05 20.15 -7.57
C SER A 214 12.11 18.62 -7.50
N ILE A 215 11.26 17.97 -8.27
CA ILE A 215 11.14 16.51 -8.32
C ILE A 215 11.85 16.02 -9.57
N VAL A 216 12.81 15.12 -9.41
CA VAL A 216 13.60 14.58 -10.51
C VAL A 216 13.10 13.18 -10.86
N GLN A 217 12.82 12.98 -12.15
CA GLN A 217 12.50 11.69 -12.76
C GLN A 217 13.58 11.39 -13.80
N PRO A 218 14.62 10.62 -13.45
CA PRO A 218 15.76 10.37 -14.35
C PRO A 218 15.47 9.34 -15.44
N ASN A 219 14.45 8.50 -15.27
CA ASN A 219 14.01 7.49 -16.23
C ASN A 219 15.11 6.50 -16.67
N VAL A 220 15.93 6.05 -15.72
CA VAL A 220 17.01 5.07 -15.95
C VAL A 220 16.43 3.65 -15.97
N ASP A 221 16.82 2.84 -16.97
CA ASP A 221 16.41 1.44 -17.04
C ASP A 221 16.92 0.63 -15.83
N PRO A 222 16.03 0.00 -15.04
CA PRO A 222 16.43 -0.71 -13.82
C PRO A 222 17.17 -2.03 -14.08
N TYR A 223 17.08 -2.58 -15.28
CA TYR A 223 17.65 -3.88 -15.63
C TYR A 223 19.02 -3.76 -16.32
N SER A 224 19.19 -2.78 -17.20
CA SER A 224 20.40 -2.67 -18.04
C SER A 224 21.33 -1.53 -17.63
N GLU A 225 20.82 -0.43 -17.08
CA GLU A 225 21.60 0.79 -16.87
C GLU A 225 21.87 1.09 -15.40
N LYS A 226 20.87 0.91 -14.52
CA LYS A 226 20.90 1.38 -13.12
C LYS A 226 22.15 0.98 -12.34
N TYR A 227 22.63 -0.25 -12.51
CA TYR A 227 23.79 -0.78 -11.78
C TYR A 227 25.12 -0.57 -12.50
N SER A 228 25.11 0.02 -13.71
CA SER A 228 26.31 0.43 -14.44
C SER A 228 26.67 1.91 -14.22
N ILE A 229 25.73 2.72 -13.75
CA ILE A 229 25.91 4.15 -13.46
C ILE A 229 26.57 4.28 -12.08
N THR A 230 27.71 4.96 -12.04
CA THR A 230 28.44 5.19 -10.78
C THR A 230 27.79 6.29 -9.93
N ASN A 231 28.08 6.30 -8.63
CA ASN A 231 27.64 7.41 -7.77
C ASN A 231 28.24 8.77 -8.20
N ASN A 232 29.40 8.76 -8.86
CA ASN A 232 30.00 9.96 -9.40
C ASN A 232 29.27 10.46 -10.65
N ASP A 233 28.78 9.56 -11.51
CA ASP A 233 27.95 9.92 -12.67
C ASP A 233 26.63 10.53 -12.20
N ASN A 234 26.00 9.91 -11.19
CA ASN A 234 24.78 10.45 -10.56
C ASN A 234 25.02 11.81 -9.90
N LEU A 235 26.18 12.03 -9.28
CA LEU A 235 26.56 13.34 -8.74
C LEU A 235 26.74 14.39 -9.84
N ASN A 236 27.34 14.05 -10.96
CA ASN A 236 27.48 14.95 -12.12
C ASN A 236 26.11 15.27 -12.72
N TYR A 237 25.23 14.28 -12.85
CA TYR A 237 23.85 14.48 -13.29
C TYR A 237 23.10 15.45 -12.35
N LEU A 238 23.19 15.24 -11.05
CA LEU A 238 22.59 16.12 -10.04
C LEU A 238 23.12 17.55 -10.16
N LYS A 239 24.44 17.74 -10.33
CA LYS A 239 25.05 19.05 -10.50
C LYS A 239 24.53 19.75 -11.76
N ASN A 240 24.51 19.04 -12.90
CA ASN A 240 24.02 19.58 -14.16
C ASN A 240 22.55 20.02 -14.04
N ILE A 241 21.69 19.21 -13.44
CA ILE A 241 20.28 19.55 -13.19
C ILE A 241 20.14 20.86 -12.41
N ILE A 242 20.90 21.01 -11.32
CA ILE A 242 20.82 22.21 -10.48
C ILE A 242 21.30 23.44 -11.24
N GLU A 243 22.40 23.34 -12.00
CA GLU A 243 23.01 24.48 -12.72
C GLU A 243 22.18 24.88 -13.95
N GLU A 244 21.77 23.92 -14.79
CA GLU A 244 20.99 24.19 -16.01
C GLU A 244 19.59 24.73 -15.70
N ASN A 245 18.91 24.19 -14.70
CA ASN A 245 17.58 24.64 -14.31
C ASN A 245 17.61 25.77 -13.27
N LYS A 246 18.80 26.24 -12.86
CA LYS A 246 19.01 27.33 -11.89
C LYS A 246 18.26 27.12 -10.58
N ILE A 247 18.19 25.86 -10.09
CA ILE A 247 17.43 25.48 -8.90
C ILE A 247 18.10 26.07 -7.66
N LYS A 248 17.36 26.88 -6.90
CA LYS A 248 17.81 27.52 -5.66
C LYS A 248 16.70 27.59 -4.63
N ASN A 249 17.07 27.57 -3.36
CA ASN A 249 16.16 27.64 -2.21
C ASN A 249 15.01 26.62 -2.34
N SER A 250 15.33 25.37 -2.69
CA SER A 250 14.37 24.32 -3.00
C SER A 250 14.74 23.01 -2.31
N LEU A 251 13.74 22.23 -1.93
CA LEU A 251 13.90 20.83 -1.68
C LEU A 251 13.99 20.10 -3.03
N ILE A 252 15.04 19.31 -3.24
CA ILE A 252 15.19 18.49 -4.45
C ILE A 252 15.01 17.02 -4.06
N ILE A 253 14.13 16.30 -4.76
CA ILE A 253 13.86 14.90 -4.47
C ILE A 253 14.25 14.03 -5.65
N PHE A 254 15.12 13.04 -5.38
CA PHE A 254 15.52 11.97 -6.28
C PHE A 254 14.84 10.65 -5.92
N PRO A 255 14.66 9.72 -6.87
CA PRO A 255 13.94 8.48 -6.64
C PRO A 255 14.70 7.45 -5.80
N GLU A 256 14.03 6.32 -5.53
CA GLU A 256 14.54 5.16 -4.81
C GLU A 256 15.83 4.62 -5.44
N THR A 257 16.84 4.37 -4.60
CA THR A 257 18.17 3.84 -4.99
C THR A 257 18.81 4.61 -6.16
N PHE A 258 18.69 5.94 -6.17
CA PHE A 258 19.36 6.79 -7.14
C PHE A 258 20.89 6.64 -7.04
N PHE A 259 21.45 6.64 -5.82
CA PHE A 259 22.83 6.26 -5.55
C PHE A 259 22.92 4.76 -5.27
N SER A 260 23.25 3.97 -6.28
CA SER A 260 23.14 2.50 -6.28
C SER A 260 24.44 1.74 -6.01
N GLU A 261 25.63 2.38 -6.05
CA GLU A 261 26.91 1.67 -5.82
C GLU A 261 27.14 1.24 -4.36
N GLY A 262 26.27 1.55 -3.45
CA GLY A 262 26.44 1.23 -2.04
C GLY A 262 27.47 2.11 -1.32
N VAL A 263 27.07 2.66 -0.18
CA VAL A 263 27.94 3.45 0.70
C VAL A 263 27.97 2.79 2.07
N GLN A 264 29.17 2.67 2.65
CA GLN A 264 29.30 2.10 3.98
C GLN A 264 28.71 3.03 5.03
N ILE A 265 27.86 2.51 5.92
CA ILE A 265 27.14 3.30 6.92
C ILE A 265 28.09 4.13 7.79
N ASN A 266 29.23 3.57 8.22
CA ASN A 266 30.17 4.26 9.07
C ASN A 266 30.84 5.48 8.41
N SER A 267 30.79 5.60 7.08
CA SER A 267 31.40 6.68 6.31
C SER A 267 30.39 7.59 5.60
N TYR A 268 29.08 7.32 5.70
CA TYR A 268 28.05 8.03 4.92
C TYR A 268 28.11 9.55 5.08
N TYR A 269 28.52 10.04 6.23
CA TYR A 269 28.61 11.49 6.50
C TYR A 269 29.87 12.13 5.94
N TYR A 270 31.02 11.42 6.00
CA TYR A 270 32.35 11.96 5.68
C TYR A 270 32.90 11.54 4.31
N ASN A 271 32.17 10.71 3.55
CA ASN A 271 32.63 10.28 2.25
C ASN A 271 32.63 11.42 1.23
N GLU A 272 33.36 11.24 0.12
CA GLU A 272 33.51 12.23 -0.93
C GLU A 272 32.19 12.65 -1.56
N LEU A 273 31.27 11.69 -1.80
CA LEU A 273 29.93 11.94 -2.35
C LEU A 273 29.16 12.92 -1.46
N SER A 274 29.06 12.62 -0.15
CA SER A 274 28.32 13.44 0.80
C SER A 274 28.91 14.83 0.98
N ASN A 275 30.25 14.96 0.95
CA ASN A 275 30.90 16.26 1.02
C ASN A 275 30.57 17.12 -0.21
N LYS A 276 30.70 16.56 -1.42
CA LYS A 276 30.39 17.27 -2.67
C LYS A 276 28.92 17.69 -2.74
N ILE A 277 27.97 16.84 -2.26
CA ILE A 277 26.55 17.19 -2.23
C ILE A 277 26.29 18.33 -1.23
N ARG A 278 26.91 18.31 -0.04
CA ARG A 278 26.75 19.42 0.94
C ARG A 278 27.32 20.75 0.42
N ASP A 279 28.48 20.70 -0.27
CA ASP A 279 29.06 21.90 -0.89
C ASP A 279 28.12 22.49 -1.94
N LEU A 280 27.52 21.63 -2.78
CA LEU A 280 26.56 22.02 -3.79
C LEU A 280 25.29 22.61 -3.17
N ASN A 281 24.78 21.98 -2.11
CA ASN A 281 23.62 22.47 -1.35
C ASN A 281 23.87 23.86 -0.75
N SER A 282 25.03 24.03 -0.11
CA SER A 282 25.41 25.33 0.48
C SER A 282 25.50 26.43 -0.57
N LYS A 283 26.09 26.14 -1.75
CA LYS A 283 26.22 27.08 -2.87
C LYS A 283 24.87 27.59 -3.39
N HIS A 284 23.86 26.70 -3.46
CA HIS A 284 22.55 26.99 -4.06
C HIS A 284 21.42 27.14 -3.01
N LYS A 285 21.72 26.95 -1.73
CA LYS A 285 20.74 26.93 -0.61
C LYS A 285 19.63 25.91 -0.83
N ASN A 286 19.97 24.74 -1.38
CA ASN A 286 19.07 23.63 -1.58
C ASN A 286 19.22 22.61 -0.46
N GLU A 287 18.24 21.75 -0.31
CA GLU A 287 18.34 20.51 0.47
C GLU A 287 17.91 19.34 -0.40
N ILE A 288 18.54 18.17 -0.24
CA ILE A 288 18.34 17.04 -1.15
C ILE A 288 17.90 15.81 -0.38
N LEU A 289 16.76 15.24 -0.80
CA LEU A 289 16.31 13.90 -0.41
C LEU A 289 16.56 12.94 -1.58
N SER A 290 17.26 11.83 -1.33
CA SER A 290 17.57 10.85 -2.37
C SER A 290 17.49 9.41 -1.84
N GLY A 291 17.20 8.48 -2.75
CA GLY A 291 17.41 7.06 -2.48
C GLY A 291 18.89 6.70 -2.58
N ILE A 292 19.36 5.83 -1.69
CA ILE A 292 20.74 5.36 -1.62
C ILE A 292 20.79 3.90 -1.15
N GLU A 293 21.76 3.13 -1.64
CA GLU A 293 22.09 1.85 -1.06
C GLU A 293 23.14 2.06 0.05
N LEU A 294 22.80 1.67 1.28
CA LEU A 294 23.73 1.67 2.41
C LEU A 294 24.09 0.24 2.82
N TYR A 295 25.31 0.03 3.30
CA TYR A 295 25.71 -1.29 3.80
C TYR A 295 26.62 -1.20 5.03
N GLU A 296 26.65 -2.29 5.80
CA GLU A 296 27.61 -2.52 6.88
C GLU A 296 28.23 -3.92 6.74
N VAL A 297 29.53 -4.04 6.99
CA VAL A 297 30.23 -5.31 7.02
C VAL A 297 30.47 -5.70 8.46
N LEU A 298 30.10 -6.94 8.82
CA LEU A 298 30.23 -7.49 10.16
C LEU A 298 31.29 -8.61 10.15
N TYR A 299 32.10 -8.63 11.21
CA TYR A 299 33.14 -9.62 11.43
C TYR A 299 32.88 -10.46 12.68
N ASP A 300 31.90 -10.05 13.51
CA ASP A 300 31.51 -10.75 14.72
C ASP A 300 30.15 -11.42 14.54
N SER A 301 30.11 -12.73 14.78
CA SER A 301 28.85 -13.49 14.69
C SER A 301 27.82 -13.12 15.77
N THR A 302 28.22 -12.43 16.83
CA THR A 302 27.30 -11.95 17.88
C THR A 302 26.47 -10.73 17.45
N GLU A 303 26.88 -10.02 16.39
CA GLU A 303 26.20 -8.84 15.84
C GLU A 303 25.22 -9.19 14.70
N LEU A 304 25.10 -10.47 14.36
CA LEU A 304 24.26 -10.90 13.24
C LEU A 304 22.77 -10.61 13.48
N LYS A 305 22.14 -10.10 12.45
CA LYS A 305 20.69 -9.87 12.37
C LYS A 305 20.04 -10.95 11.49
N GLU A 306 18.74 -11.11 11.58
CA GLU A 306 17.99 -12.10 10.80
C GLU A 306 18.16 -11.94 9.27
N PHE A 307 18.61 -10.77 8.81
CA PHE A 307 18.85 -10.44 7.41
C PHE A 307 20.33 -10.35 7.04
N SER A 308 21.25 -10.74 7.94
CA SER A 308 22.69 -10.75 7.65
C SER A 308 23.02 -11.82 6.60
N ASN A 309 23.74 -11.42 5.57
CA ASN A 309 24.13 -12.29 4.47
C ASN A 309 25.60 -12.67 4.62
N LYS A 310 25.93 -13.98 4.58
CA LYS A 310 27.30 -14.45 4.66
C LYS A 310 27.99 -14.22 3.31
N ILE A 311 29.18 -13.57 3.32
CA ILE A 311 29.96 -13.23 2.13
C ILE A 311 31.37 -13.84 2.14
N GLY A 312 31.75 -14.54 3.22
CA GLY A 312 33.03 -15.20 3.37
C GLY A 312 33.19 -15.81 4.76
N ASP A 313 34.37 -16.39 5.02
CA ASP A 313 34.65 -16.91 6.36
C ASP A 313 34.72 -15.76 7.37
N ASN A 314 33.90 -15.86 8.41
CA ASN A 314 33.72 -14.82 9.45
C ASN A 314 33.46 -13.41 8.89
N ARG A 315 32.75 -13.32 7.75
CA ARG A 315 32.37 -12.06 7.16
C ARG A 315 30.90 -12.10 6.72
N TRP A 316 30.13 -11.08 7.11
CA TRP A 316 28.74 -10.88 6.74
C TRP A 316 28.51 -9.46 6.28
N ILE A 317 27.48 -9.25 5.49
CA ILE A 317 27.06 -7.94 5.02
C ILE A 317 25.56 -7.75 5.27
N ASN A 318 25.22 -6.59 5.79
CA ASN A 318 23.85 -6.09 5.81
C ASN A 318 23.73 -4.99 4.75
N ILE A 319 22.77 -5.12 3.86
CA ILE A 319 22.52 -4.17 2.76
C ILE A 319 21.15 -3.56 2.95
N TYR A 320 21.04 -2.24 2.83
CA TYR A 320 19.82 -1.51 3.09
C TYR A 320 19.43 -0.65 1.88
N ASN A 321 18.16 -0.74 1.48
CA ASN A 321 17.53 0.25 0.64
C ASN A 321 17.16 1.43 1.54
N SER A 322 17.68 2.62 1.28
CA SER A 322 17.62 3.74 2.21
C SER A 322 17.23 5.04 1.53
N ALA A 323 16.59 5.92 2.28
CA ALA A 323 16.50 7.34 1.99
C ALA A 323 17.61 8.07 2.73
N ILE A 324 18.26 9.03 2.08
CA ILE A 324 19.26 9.92 2.69
C ILE A 324 18.85 11.38 2.46
N TYR A 325 19.00 12.18 3.49
CA TYR A 325 18.65 13.59 3.47
C TYR A 325 19.88 14.44 3.73
N PHE A 326 20.28 15.19 2.73
CA PHE A 326 21.40 16.14 2.77
C PHE A 326 20.89 17.52 3.09
N SER A 327 20.96 17.91 4.35
CA SER A 327 20.66 19.24 4.87
C SER A 327 21.85 19.79 5.68
N ASP A 328 21.61 20.71 6.59
CA ASP A 328 22.55 21.11 7.64
C ASP A 328 23.06 19.93 8.48
N LYS A 329 22.21 18.90 8.63
CA LYS A 329 22.56 17.59 9.22
C LYS A 329 22.15 16.49 8.26
N THR A 330 23.12 15.71 7.77
CA THR A 330 22.81 14.55 6.96
C THR A 330 22.18 13.46 7.83
N ASP A 331 21.00 12.96 7.45
CA ASP A 331 20.26 11.90 8.13
C ASP A 331 19.86 10.81 7.13
N TYR A 332 19.59 9.59 7.59
CA TYR A 332 19.17 8.49 6.74
C TYR A 332 18.09 7.62 7.41
N TYR A 333 17.33 6.95 6.56
CA TYR A 333 16.27 6.04 6.96
C TYR A 333 16.33 4.76 6.11
N HIS A 334 16.28 3.59 6.74
CA HIS A 334 16.24 2.31 6.03
C HIS A 334 14.80 1.85 5.82
N LYS A 335 14.49 1.45 4.59
CA LYS A 335 13.19 0.88 4.20
C LYS A 335 12.78 -0.23 5.17
N SER A 336 11.55 -0.19 5.65
CA SER A 336 11.05 -1.15 6.66
C SER A 336 9.97 -2.07 6.12
N LYS A 337 9.19 -1.64 5.11
CA LYS A 337 8.24 -2.50 4.41
C LYS A 337 8.86 -3.00 3.11
N LEU A 338 9.54 -4.14 3.21
CA LEU A 338 10.23 -4.77 2.10
C LEU A 338 9.26 -5.51 1.18
N VAL A 339 9.57 -5.52 -0.12
CA VAL A 339 8.78 -6.23 -1.12
C VAL A 339 9.03 -7.74 -0.97
N VAL A 340 7.92 -8.46 -0.78
CA VAL A 340 7.93 -9.91 -0.57
C VAL A 340 8.49 -10.65 -1.78
N GLY A 341 9.45 -11.55 -1.54
CA GLY A 341 10.09 -12.37 -2.58
C GLY A 341 11.16 -11.64 -3.41
N VAL A 342 11.22 -10.30 -3.33
CA VAL A 342 12.21 -9.49 -4.04
C VAL A 342 13.28 -8.94 -3.10
N GLU A 343 12.87 -8.27 -2.01
CA GLU A 343 13.79 -7.67 -1.02
C GLU A 343 13.91 -8.51 0.25
N LYS A 344 12.87 -9.28 0.59
CA LYS A 344 12.84 -10.15 1.77
C LYS A 344 12.19 -11.49 1.42
N MET A 345 12.85 -12.59 1.84
CA MET A 345 12.24 -13.92 1.85
C MET A 345 11.37 -14.06 3.12
N PRO A 346 10.05 -14.27 2.98
CA PRO A 346 9.20 -14.55 4.12
C PRO A 346 9.61 -15.84 4.82
N TYR A 347 9.56 -15.86 6.16
CA TYR A 347 9.87 -17.05 6.96
C TYR A 347 11.18 -17.75 6.51
N ARG A 348 12.23 -16.96 6.27
CA ARG A 348 13.51 -17.42 5.71
C ARG A 348 14.00 -18.73 6.31
N ASN A 349 14.01 -18.83 7.65
CA ASN A 349 14.50 -20.02 8.37
C ASN A 349 13.75 -21.33 8.03
N ILE A 350 12.51 -21.22 7.50
CA ILE A 350 11.65 -22.36 7.13
C ILE A 350 11.69 -22.60 5.62
N LEU A 351 11.59 -21.54 4.84
CA LEU A 351 11.41 -21.63 3.38
C LEU A 351 12.74 -21.77 2.63
N GLU A 352 13.82 -21.13 3.09
CA GLU A 352 15.13 -21.20 2.43
C GLU A 352 15.68 -22.64 2.37
N PRO A 353 15.62 -23.49 3.43
CA PRO A 353 16.04 -24.87 3.35
C PRO A 353 15.23 -25.75 2.38
N ILE A 354 13.96 -25.37 2.13
CA ILE A 354 13.02 -26.15 1.30
C ILE A 354 13.03 -25.66 -0.16
N LEU A 355 13.10 -24.36 -0.37
CA LEU A 355 12.85 -23.70 -1.66
C LEU A 355 14.04 -22.85 -2.15
N GLY A 356 15.16 -22.82 -1.43
CA GLY A 356 16.23 -21.85 -1.63
C GLY A 356 16.73 -21.73 -3.07
N GLN A 357 17.03 -22.85 -3.73
CA GLN A 357 17.45 -22.84 -5.14
C GLN A 357 16.31 -22.46 -6.09
N VAL A 358 15.11 -22.98 -5.84
CA VAL A 358 13.92 -22.71 -6.65
C VAL A 358 13.53 -21.23 -6.61
N LEU A 359 13.65 -20.56 -5.45
CA LEU A 359 13.35 -19.15 -5.30
C LEU A 359 14.38 -18.23 -5.97
N LEU A 360 15.65 -18.64 -6.01
CA LEU A 360 16.71 -17.95 -6.75
C LEU A 360 16.47 -18.03 -8.26
N ASP A 361 16.05 -19.18 -8.77
CA ASP A 361 15.72 -19.40 -10.18
C ASP A 361 14.51 -18.58 -10.66
N PHE A 362 13.63 -18.15 -9.73
CA PHE A 362 12.45 -17.32 -10.02
C PHE A 362 12.69 -15.80 -9.87
N GLY A 363 13.95 -15.34 -9.89
CA GLY A 363 14.33 -13.92 -9.82
C GLY A 363 14.36 -13.35 -8.41
N GLY A 364 14.37 -14.21 -7.37
CA GLY A 364 14.62 -13.80 -6.00
C GLY A 364 16.03 -13.25 -5.80
N LEU A 365 16.21 -12.26 -4.92
CA LEU A 365 17.53 -11.71 -4.61
C LEU A 365 18.42 -12.76 -3.96
N SER A 366 19.68 -12.82 -4.40
CA SER A 366 20.74 -13.60 -3.76
C SER A 366 21.03 -13.12 -2.33
N LEU A 367 20.71 -11.87 -2.01
CA LEU A 367 20.97 -11.22 -0.72
C LEU A 367 19.70 -10.57 -0.16
N THR A 368 19.33 -10.93 1.06
CA THR A 368 18.21 -10.32 1.78
C THR A 368 18.55 -8.90 2.19
N ARG A 369 17.63 -7.96 1.99
CA ARG A 369 17.78 -6.57 2.42
C ARG A 369 17.48 -6.43 3.92
N GLY A 370 18.23 -5.56 4.57
CA GLY A 370 18.00 -5.16 5.95
C GLY A 370 16.86 -4.15 6.08
N PHE A 371 16.31 -4.03 7.29
CA PHE A 371 15.23 -3.10 7.60
C PHE A 371 15.39 -2.49 8.99
N GLN A 372 14.78 -1.33 9.22
CA GLN A 372 14.69 -0.74 10.56
C GLN A 372 13.27 -0.77 11.11
N LYS A 373 13.14 -0.85 12.43
CA LYS A 373 11.82 -0.95 13.10
C LYS A 373 11.17 0.41 13.34
N ARG A 374 11.98 1.43 13.63
CA ARG A 374 11.49 2.76 14.01
C ARG A 374 11.49 3.71 12.82
N ARG A 375 10.39 4.37 12.59
CA ARG A 375 10.23 5.45 11.62
C ARG A 375 10.52 6.79 12.28
N HIS A 376 11.15 7.70 11.56
CA HIS A 376 11.37 9.07 12.01
C HIS A 376 11.29 10.02 10.82
N ALA A 377 10.88 11.24 11.09
CA ALA A 377 10.88 12.32 10.10
C ALA A 377 12.26 12.97 10.02
N PHE A 378 12.70 13.32 8.83
CA PHE A 378 13.88 14.16 8.64
C PHE A 378 13.51 15.61 8.95
N LYS A 379 14.34 16.27 9.76
CA LYS A 379 14.09 17.64 10.24
C LYS A 379 15.30 18.51 10.00
N SER A 380 15.08 19.62 9.31
CA SER A 380 16.05 20.70 9.15
C SER A 380 15.44 22.03 9.63
N SER A 381 16.19 23.10 9.47
CA SER A 381 15.66 24.45 9.68
C SER A 381 14.56 24.84 8.69
N ASN A 382 14.52 24.21 7.50
CA ASN A 382 13.63 24.60 6.40
C ASN A 382 12.50 23.61 6.15
N TYR A 383 12.70 22.30 6.40
CA TYR A 383 11.77 21.24 5.98
C TYR A 383 11.60 20.17 7.04
N ASN A 384 10.38 19.58 7.12
CA ASN A 384 10.06 18.44 7.98
C ASN A 384 9.44 17.32 7.13
N ILE A 385 10.27 16.36 6.73
CA ILE A 385 9.97 15.40 5.67
C ILE A 385 9.72 14.01 6.25
N SER A 386 8.66 13.35 5.83
CA SER A 386 8.44 11.91 6.07
C SER A 386 9.05 11.13 4.89
N PRO A 387 10.22 10.50 5.04
CA PRO A 387 10.83 9.74 3.96
C PRO A 387 10.13 8.39 3.80
N ILE A 388 9.48 8.17 2.67
CA ILE A 388 8.69 6.98 2.38
C ILE A 388 9.28 6.30 1.17
N ILE A 389 9.66 5.02 1.29
CA ILE A 389 10.31 4.31 0.21
C ILE A 389 9.33 3.34 -0.44
N CYS A 390 8.88 3.69 -1.67
CA CYS A 390 8.16 2.80 -2.59
C CYS A 390 6.94 2.13 -1.95
N TYR A 391 6.99 0.80 -1.77
CA TYR A 391 5.94 -0.05 -1.21
C TYR A 391 5.39 0.39 0.16
N GLU A 392 6.19 1.12 0.96
CA GLU A 392 5.76 1.67 2.24
C GLU A 392 4.54 2.60 2.12
N SER A 393 4.41 3.30 0.97
CA SER A 393 3.33 4.26 0.72
C SER A 393 1.92 3.64 0.72
N ILE A 394 1.82 2.31 0.56
CA ILE A 394 0.53 1.61 0.55
C ILE A 394 -0.03 1.44 1.98
N TYR A 395 0.80 1.54 3.02
CA TYR A 395 0.44 1.21 4.40
C TYR A 395 0.04 2.45 5.20
N GLY A 396 -1.27 2.74 5.30
CA GLY A 396 -1.77 3.97 5.95
C GLY A 396 -1.33 4.15 7.41
N GLU A 397 -1.66 3.20 8.29
CA GLU A 397 -1.29 3.31 9.73
C GLU A 397 0.24 3.40 9.93
N TYR A 398 1.01 2.73 9.06
CA TYR A 398 2.47 2.79 9.08
C TYR A 398 3.00 4.22 8.92
N LEU A 399 2.39 5.02 8.03
CA LEU A 399 2.81 6.40 7.78
C LEU A 399 2.46 7.35 8.91
N THR A 400 1.50 7.00 9.76
CA THR A 400 1.10 7.88 10.89
C THR A 400 2.25 8.16 11.85
N ASP A 401 3.21 7.25 11.98
CA ASP A 401 4.33 7.42 12.90
C ASP A 401 5.30 8.53 12.46
N TYR A 402 5.49 8.72 11.15
CA TYR A 402 6.26 9.86 10.63
C TYR A 402 5.59 11.19 10.98
N VAL A 403 4.26 11.25 10.80
CA VAL A 403 3.50 12.47 11.09
C VAL A 403 3.50 12.76 12.60
N LYS A 404 3.37 11.74 13.44
CA LYS A 404 3.50 11.86 14.91
C LYS A 404 4.89 12.32 15.34
N ASP A 405 5.92 11.93 14.59
CA ASP A 405 7.30 12.38 14.82
C ASP A 405 7.57 13.80 14.29
N GLY A 406 6.57 14.47 13.71
CA GLY A 406 6.63 15.85 13.24
C GLY A 406 6.83 16.02 11.73
N GLY A 407 6.69 14.98 10.93
CA GLY A 407 6.70 15.08 9.47
C GLY A 407 5.50 15.91 8.97
N LYS A 408 5.78 16.92 8.15
CA LYS A 408 4.78 17.86 7.64
C LYS A 408 4.41 17.62 6.17
N VAL A 409 5.19 16.80 5.49
CA VAL A 409 4.98 16.37 4.11
C VAL A 409 5.33 14.90 3.97
N LEU A 410 4.63 14.17 3.11
CA LEU A 410 4.93 12.78 2.76
C LEU A 410 5.78 12.77 1.46
N ALA A 411 7.06 12.41 1.56
CA ALA A 411 7.96 12.36 0.42
C ALA A 411 8.17 10.89 0.00
N ILE A 412 7.54 10.48 -1.08
CA ILE A 412 7.63 9.12 -1.61
C ILE A 412 8.72 9.07 -2.67
N ILE A 413 9.72 8.24 -2.45
CA ILE A 413 10.74 7.91 -3.43
C ILE A 413 10.55 6.48 -3.91
N THR A 414 10.53 6.24 -5.23
CA THR A 414 10.13 4.94 -5.78
C THR A 414 10.77 4.63 -7.12
N ASN A 415 10.66 3.36 -7.54
CA ASN A 415 10.93 2.91 -8.89
C ASN A 415 9.82 1.95 -9.33
N ASP A 416 8.97 2.38 -10.24
CA ASP A 416 7.82 1.60 -10.72
C ASP A 416 8.09 0.90 -12.07
N ALA A 417 9.30 0.93 -12.58
CA ALA A 417 9.68 0.32 -13.86
C ALA A 417 9.42 -1.19 -13.92
N TRP A 418 9.37 -1.86 -12.75
CA TRP A 418 9.13 -3.29 -12.61
C TRP A 418 7.80 -3.78 -13.21
N TRP A 419 6.84 -2.89 -13.40
CA TRP A 419 5.50 -3.21 -13.87
C TRP A 419 5.22 -2.75 -15.29
N ASP A 420 6.24 -2.21 -15.99
CA ASP A 420 6.12 -1.66 -17.33
C ASP A 420 4.96 -0.66 -17.47
N TYR A 421 4.55 -0.32 -18.67
CA TYR A 421 3.42 0.59 -18.93
C TYR A 421 2.06 -0.07 -18.68
N THR A 422 1.84 -0.49 -17.42
CA THR A 422 0.62 -1.20 -16.99
C THR A 422 -0.12 -0.46 -15.86
N GLU A 423 -1.18 -1.07 -15.33
CA GLU A 423 -1.92 -0.52 -14.20
C GLU A 423 -1.12 -0.47 -12.88
N GLY A 424 -0.04 -1.24 -12.74
CA GLY A 424 0.71 -1.32 -11.48
C GLY A 424 1.22 0.03 -11.00
N HIS A 425 1.91 0.80 -11.85
CA HIS A 425 2.42 2.13 -11.50
C HIS A 425 1.31 3.15 -11.27
N ARG A 426 0.19 3.03 -12.01
CA ARG A 426 -0.97 3.94 -11.84
C ARG A 426 -1.70 3.68 -10.54
N GLN A 427 -1.93 2.41 -10.18
CA GLN A 427 -2.52 2.04 -8.88
C GLN A 427 -1.63 2.51 -7.72
N HIS A 428 -0.32 2.33 -7.84
CA HIS A 428 0.63 2.76 -6.82
C HIS A 428 0.60 4.28 -6.61
N PHE A 429 0.56 5.06 -7.70
CA PHE A 429 0.40 6.50 -7.62
C PHE A 429 -0.96 6.89 -7.02
N SER A 430 -2.03 6.25 -7.46
CA SER A 430 -3.39 6.57 -7.00
C SER A 430 -3.57 6.32 -5.49
N TYR A 431 -2.92 5.30 -4.93
CA TYR A 431 -2.98 5.03 -3.50
C TYR A 431 -2.28 6.09 -2.64
N ALA A 432 -1.36 6.86 -3.20
CA ALA A 432 -0.77 8.00 -2.52
C ALA A 432 -1.79 9.09 -2.20
N LYS A 433 -2.86 9.24 -3.01
CA LYS A 433 -3.98 10.16 -2.76
C LYS A 433 -4.71 9.82 -1.46
N LEU A 434 -4.84 8.52 -1.15
CA LEU A 434 -5.44 8.06 0.10
C LEU A 434 -4.61 8.49 1.31
N ARG A 435 -3.28 8.42 1.20
CA ARG A 435 -2.35 8.85 2.25
C ARG A 435 -2.46 10.33 2.52
N ALA A 436 -2.60 11.13 1.45
CA ALA A 436 -2.82 12.57 1.58
C ALA A 436 -4.07 12.88 2.42
N ILE A 437 -5.20 12.24 2.11
CA ILE A 437 -6.47 12.44 2.83
C ILE A 437 -6.38 11.94 4.29
N GLU A 438 -5.85 10.73 4.50
CA GLU A 438 -5.73 10.14 5.84
C GLU A 438 -4.91 10.97 6.80
N THR A 439 -3.87 11.62 6.29
CA THR A 439 -2.92 12.38 7.11
C THR A 439 -3.09 13.90 7.03
N ARG A 440 -3.84 14.40 6.06
CA ARG A 440 -3.95 15.82 5.69
C ARG A 440 -2.57 16.44 5.41
N LYS A 441 -1.70 15.65 4.78
CA LYS A 441 -0.38 16.12 4.33
C LYS A 441 -0.31 16.10 2.81
N ASN A 442 0.41 17.08 2.24
CA ASN A 442 0.79 17.00 0.84
C ASN A 442 1.67 15.76 0.62
N VAL A 443 1.52 15.13 -0.53
CA VAL A 443 2.38 14.04 -0.97
C VAL A 443 3.22 14.53 -2.14
N ILE A 444 4.53 14.36 -2.01
CA ILE A 444 5.50 14.63 -3.07
C ILE A 444 6.06 13.28 -3.47
N ARG A 445 6.03 12.96 -4.75
CA ARG A 445 6.48 11.69 -5.25
C ARG A 445 7.52 11.84 -6.34
N SER A 446 8.69 11.23 -6.14
CA SER A 446 9.74 11.08 -7.15
C SER A 446 9.85 9.61 -7.54
N ALA A 447 9.58 9.31 -8.79
CA ALA A 447 9.73 7.98 -9.39
C ALA A 447 10.93 8.00 -10.34
N ASN A 448 11.71 6.91 -10.37
CA ASN A 448 12.75 6.76 -11.40
C ASN A 448 12.09 6.62 -12.78
N THR A 449 11.33 5.57 -12.98
CA THR A 449 10.37 5.38 -14.06
C THR A 449 9.01 5.14 -13.43
N GLY A 450 7.99 5.87 -13.85
CA GLY A 450 6.68 5.86 -13.18
C GLY A 450 6.02 7.21 -13.30
N ILE A 451 5.19 7.56 -12.31
CA ILE A 451 4.54 8.87 -12.24
C ILE A 451 5.09 9.62 -11.03
N SER A 452 5.80 10.71 -11.29
CA SER A 452 6.20 11.70 -10.27
C SER A 452 5.14 12.78 -10.15
N GLY A 453 5.05 13.46 -9.00
CA GLY A 453 4.06 14.54 -8.88
C GLY A 453 3.87 15.06 -7.48
N ILE A 454 2.97 16.03 -7.38
CA ILE A 454 2.52 16.67 -6.14
C ILE A 454 1.02 16.43 -6.00
N ILE A 455 0.61 15.92 -4.86
CA ILE A 455 -0.78 15.68 -4.49
C ILE A 455 -1.07 16.52 -3.25
N ASP A 456 -2.15 17.28 -3.27
CA ASP A 456 -2.56 18.11 -2.12
C ASP A 456 -3.16 17.27 -0.98
N SER A 457 -3.42 17.89 0.15
CA SER A 457 -3.96 17.24 1.35
C SER A 457 -5.42 16.77 1.21
N LYS A 458 -6.11 17.09 0.11
CA LYS A 458 -7.42 16.55 -0.28
C LYS A 458 -7.32 15.36 -1.22
N GLY A 459 -6.10 15.03 -1.66
CA GLY A 459 -5.84 13.95 -2.61
C GLY A 459 -5.95 14.38 -4.07
N ASP A 460 -6.00 15.68 -4.37
CA ASP A 460 -6.05 16.19 -5.73
C ASP A 460 -4.64 16.33 -6.31
N GLU A 461 -4.49 15.96 -7.57
CA GLU A 461 -3.23 16.09 -8.31
C GLU A 461 -2.99 17.56 -8.66
N ILE A 462 -1.93 18.16 -8.10
CA ILE A 462 -1.53 19.53 -8.46
C ILE A 462 -0.79 19.52 -9.79
N ILE A 463 0.20 18.63 -9.91
CA ILE A 463 1.01 18.43 -11.10
C ILE A 463 1.60 17.04 -11.10
N LYS A 464 1.75 16.43 -12.28
CA LYS A 464 2.36 15.11 -12.45
C LYS A 464 3.11 14.98 -13.76
N THR A 465 4.03 14.01 -13.81
CA THR A 465 4.75 13.60 -15.02
C THR A 465 4.00 12.48 -15.74
N GLU A 466 4.45 12.19 -16.96
CA GLU A 466 4.09 10.96 -17.67
C GLU A 466 5.07 9.82 -17.33
N TYR A 467 4.62 8.59 -17.55
CA TYR A 467 5.47 7.40 -17.44
C TYR A 467 6.54 7.40 -18.55
N ASN A 468 7.73 6.85 -18.23
CA ASN A 468 8.83 6.68 -19.19
C ASN A 468 9.31 7.98 -19.83
N GLN A 469 9.43 9.03 -19.01
CA GLN A 469 9.91 10.36 -19.43
C GLN A 469 10.99 10.83 -18.47
N GLU A 470 12.16 11.20 -18.99
CA GLU A 470 13.15 11.97 -18.21
C GLU A 470 12.66 13.42 -18.07
N THR A 471 12.54 13.89 -16.83
CA THR A 471 12.01 15.24 -16.58
C THR A 471 12.30 15.73 -15.17
N ILE A 472 12.26 17.06 -15.03
CA ILE A 472 12.29 17.75 -13.74
C ILE A 472 11.00 18.55 -13.60
N LEU A 473 10.30 18.29 -12.52
CA LEU A 473 9.04 18.92 -12.22
C LEU A 473 9.23 19.87 -11.05
N SER A 474 9.11 21.18 -11.30
CA SER A 474 9.21 22.20 -10.27
C SER A 474 7.82 22.70 -9.89
N GLY A 475 7.60 22.90 -8.59
CA GLY A 475 6.31 23.35 -8.06
C GLY A 475 6.41 23.79 -6.62
N ASN A 476 5.24 23.95 -6.02
CA ASN A 476 5.10 24.31 -4.62
C ASN A 476 4.17 23.33 -3.91
N TYR A 477 4.42 23.13 -2.62
CA TYR A 477 3.56 22.37 -1.72
C TYR A 477 3.40 23.12 -0.39
N LYS A 478 2.47 22.69 0.44
CA LYS A 478 2.26 23.26 1.76
C LYS A 478 2.72 22.32 2.87
N GLU A 479 3.46 22.83 3.84
CA GLU A 479 3.74 22.15 5.11
C GLU A 479 2.75 22.61 6.17
N ASN A 480 2.06 21.68 6.80
CA ASN A 480 1.08 21.97 7.85
C ASN A 480 1.30 21.08 9.09
N ASP A 481 0.72 21.50 10.24
CA ASP A 481 0.81 20.79 11.53
C ASP A 481 -0.45 19.97 11.86
N ILE A 482 -1.34 19.74 10.89
CA ILE A 482 -2.60 19.01 11.11
C ILE A 482 -2.31 17.58 11.57
N ILE A 483 -2.94 17.16 12.65
CA ILE A 483 -2.94 15.78 13.16
C ILE A 483 -4.37 15.25 13.08
N THR A 484 -4.64 14.41 12.09
CA THR A 484 -5.98 13.85 11.88
C THR A 484 -6.36 12.85 12.97
N PHE A 485 -7.65 12.53 13.06
CA PHE A 485 -8.12 11.48 13.95
C PHE A 485 -7.48 10.13 13.60
N TYR A 486 -7.34 9.84 12.29
CA TYR A 486 -6.68 8.62 11.83
C TYR A 486 -5.20 8.58 12.24
N VAL A 487 -4.47 9.70 12.12
CA VAL A 487 -3.08 9.78 12.60
C VAL A 487 -2.99 9.47 14.09
N LYS A 488 -3.92 9.99 14.89
CA LYS A 488 -3.95 9.75 16.35
C LYS A 488 -4.20 8.28 16.70
N TYR A 489 -5.24 7.68 16.09
CA TYR A 489 -5.81 6.41 16.55
C TYR A 489 -5.52 5.23 15.61
N GLY A 490 -4.97 5.46 14.41
CA GLY A 490 -4.66 4.40 13.43
C GLY A 490 -5.88 3.56 13.06
N ASP A 491 -5.66 2.28 12.80
CA ASP A 491 -6.67 1.32 12.33
C ASP A 491 -7.61 0.85 13.46
N TYR A 492 -8.27 1.77 14.15
CA TYR A 492 -9.16 1.45 15.28
C TYR A 492 -10.38 0.62 14.85
N ILE A 493 -10.87 0.77 13.60
CA ILE A 493 -11.97 -0.04 13.05
C ILE A 493 -11.58 -1.52 13.05
N TYR A 494 -10.33 -1.84 12.68
CA TYR A 494 -9.82 -3.20 12.80
C TYR A 494 -9.83 -3.70 14.25
N ARG A 495 -9.40 -2.90 15.22
CA ARG A 495 -9.39 -3.31 16.63
C ARG A 495 -10.78 -3.63 17.14
N ILE A 496 -11.79 -2.83 16.75
CA ILE A 496 -13.20 -3.12 17.02
C ILE A 496 -13.65 -4.40 16.31
N ALA A 497 -13.28 -4.56 15.03
CA ALA A 497 -13.64 -5.76 14.26
C ALA A 497 -13.06 -7.03 14.90
N LEU A 498 -11.80 -7.01 15.34
CA LEU A 498 -11.15 -8.13 16.00
C LEU A 498 -11.88 -8.54 17.28
N PHE A 499 -12.30 -7.56 18.10
CA PHE A 499 -13.10 -7.83 19.30
C PHE A 499 -14.39 -8.59 18.95
N PHE A 500 -15.13 -8.17 17.94
CA PHE A 500 -16.35 -8.86 17.51
C PHE A 500 -16.07 -10.25 16.90
N VAL A 501 -14.98 -10.41 16.14
CA VAL A 501 -14.56 -11.73 15.63
C VAL A 501 -14.35 -12.69 16.78
N ILE A 502 -13.61 -12.30 17.83
CA ILE A 502 -13.32 -13.15 18.98
C ILE A 502 -14.63 -13.58 19.68
N ILE A 503 -15.52 -12.63 19.96
CA ILE A 503 -16.80 -12.92 20.65
C ILE A 503 -17.68 -13.86 19.82
N ILE A 504 -17.92 -13.52 18.55
CA ILE A 504 -18.84 -14.28 17.71
C ILE A 504 -18.28 -15.69 17.41
N PHE A 505 -16.97 -15.79 17.18
CA PHE A 505 -16.32 -17.07 16.91
C PHE A 505 -16.28 -17.95 18.16
N SER A 506 -16.03 -17.40 19.35
CA SER A 506 -16.13 -18.12 20.63
C SER A 506 -17.54 -18.63 20.89
N TYR A 507 -18.56 -17.80 20.60
CA TYR A 507 -19.96 -18.23 20.69
C TYR A 507 -20.28 -19.36 19.68
N TYR A 508 -19.81 -19.25 18.43
CA TYR A 508 -19.93 -20.33 17.44
C TYR A 508 -19.29 -21.63 17.92
N LEU A 509 -18.08 -21.58 18.50
CA LEU A 509 -17.40 -22.75 19.04
C LEU A 509 -18.17 -23.38 20.21
N SER A 510 -18.71 -22.58 21.13
CA SER A 510 -19.54 -23.09 22.24
C SER A 510 -20.76 -23.84 21.74
N LEU A 511 -21.44 -23.33 20.72
CA LEU A 511 -22.58 -24.00 20.08
C LEU A 511 -22.18 -25.32 19.35
N LYS A 512 -20.93 -25.40 18.85
CA LYS A 512 -20.42 -26.60 18.17
C LYS A 512 -20.04 -27.70 19.16
N LEU A 513 -19.50 -27.31 20.31
CA LEU A 513 -19.01 -28.21 21.35
C LEU A 513 -20.13 -28.66 22.32
N SER A 514 -21.23 -27.92 22.44
CA SER A 514 -22.38 -28.32 23.24
C SER A 514 -22.96 -29.66 22.71
N PRO A 515 -23.11 -30.68 23.55
CA PRO A 515 -23.77 -31.92 23.13
C PRO A 515 -25.16 -31.59 22.59
N ARG A 516 -25.53 -32.18 21.46
CA ARG A 516 -26.90 -32.10 20.96
C ARG A 516 -27.82 -32.70 22.03
N LYS A 517 -28.63 -31.83 22.69
CA LYS A 517 -29.78 -32.29 23.46
C LYS A 517 -30.81 -32.95 22.55
#